data_30cbb1b5a77b2a12508801ac6358dca7
#
_entry.id   30cbb1b5a77b2a12508801ac6358dca7
#
_cell.length_a   1.000
_cell.length_b   1.000
_cell.length_c   1.000
_cell.angle_alpha   90.00
_cell.angle_beta   90.00
_cell.angle_gamma   90.00
#
_symmetry.space_group_name_H-M   'P 1'
#
loop_
_entity.id
_entity.type
_entity.pdbx_description
1 polymer ?
#
loop_
_entity_poly.entity_id
_entity_poly.type
_entity_poly.pdbx_seq_one_letter_code
_entity_poly.pdbx_strand_id
1 'polypeptide(L)'
;MEIINIVKYFFILLLLAELKYVKCKRGELIFVYEHVRHGARGPSASYDSIFNDGVDEYNVRWNYDGELSAIGKKQHYLLGIRNKVKYGNFLDLTKYNPMEILIHATDYNRTHQSINSELMAMYEDCVEPELNDDEFKYQQVNLRYMDDSLKRDMKPYLDALDKKVNLNSRPVFNIRKFKDKRIFLVDNCIKLDQYRDEKVGKKVKAFYDEFDKRFAKGFSNFINPEYFHNYNKMKSITDHYICDYDNHKDLSILTQNGIDLEEFLDFSKRFYGSFIFDWFIDDYTSGLEETHLMQDLLGYMDRRIKYHPNITYYAPKMVMDCGHDTTVGPIARFMASAFNVKYHYFCEFACNVFYELYKDGDNYYVDYYLDDELLFENMEYNEFKSKMESKFWNDTYADQFCGKDEDTYFKQKNRIEEYGTVLLGTTIVSTSLFLIFVTSTFVIFRRLKKLEKKINANPLLNQELEGAELPSLE
;
A
#
# COMPACT_ATOMS: atom_id res chain seq x y z
N MET A 1 -10.98 22.25 -62.84
CA MET A 1 -9.87 22.78 -61.95
C MET A 1 -10.24 22.67 -60.47
N GLU A 2 -11.49 22.88 -60.07
CA GLU A 2 -11.92 22.79 -58.65
C GLU A 2 -11.88 21.38 -58.04
N ILE A 3 -12.22 20.32 -58.80
CA ILE A 3 -12.22 18.94 -58.29
C ILE A 3 -10.81 18.47 -57.97
N ILE A 4 -9.82 18.90 -58.72
CA ILE A 4 -8.40 18.53 -58.50
C ILE A 4 -7.90 19.18 -57.19
N ASN A 5 -8.34 20.38 -56.87
CA ASN A 5 -7.99 21.05 -55.63
C ASN A 5 -8.66 20.40 -54.41
N ILE A 6 -9.93 19.97 -54.51
CA ILE A 6 -10.63 19.25 -53.44
C ILE A 6 -9.94 17.93 -53.13
N VAL A 7 -9.57 17.17 -54.17
CA VAL A 7 -8.83 15.89 -53.98
C VAL A 7 -7.45 16.13 -53.35
N LYS A 8 -6.72 17.20 -53.75
CA LYS A 8 -5.46 17.58 -53.11
C LYS A 8 -5.64 17.92 -51.63
N TYR A 9 -6.65 18.72 -51.29
CA TYR A 9 -6.92 19.06 -49.88
C TYR A 9 -7.34 17.84 -49.05
N PHE A 10 -8.10 16.93 -49.62
CA PHE A 10 -8.47 15.67 -48.96
C PHE A 10 -7.27 14.76 -48.72
N PHE A 11 -6.35 14.67 -49.71
CA PHE A 11 -5.09 13.92 -49.54
C PHE A 11 -4.15 14.58 -48.53
N ILE A 12 -4.08 15.90 -48.46
CA ILE A 12 -3.29 16.64 -47.46
C ILE A 12 -3.90 16.44 -46.07
N LEU A 13 -5.24 16.47 -45.94
CA LEU A 13 -5.93 16.18 -44.66
C LEU A 13 -5.75 14.71 -44.22
N LEU A 14 -5.77 13.74 -45.16
CA LEU A 14 -5.46 12.36 -44.86
C LEU A 14 -4.00 12.17 -44.45
N LEU A 15 -3.03 12.82 -45.16
CA LEU A 15 -1.60 12.82 -44.79
C LEU A 15 -1.36 13.51 -43.44
N LEU A 16 -2.07 14.58 -43.12
CA LEU A 16 -1.99 15.25 -41.82
C LEU A 16 -2.67 14.45 -40.73
N ALA A 17 -3.74 13.68 -41.05
CA ALA A 17 -4.35 12.73 -40.13
C ALA A 17 -3.44 11.52 -39.90
N GLU A 18 -2.77 10.99 -40.94
CA GLU A 18 -1.77 9.92 -40.76
C GLU A 18 -0.50 10.43 -40.05
N LEU A 19 -0.07 11.68 -40.28
CA LEU A 19 1.02 12.31 -39.53
C LEU A 19 0.68 12.54 -38.05
N LYS A 20 -0.61 12.81 -37.73
CA LYS A 20 -1.07 12.79 -36.33
C LYS A 20 -1.14 11.38 -35.75
N TYR A 21 -1.21 10.35 -36.59
CA TYR A 21 -1.18 8.93 -36.20
C TYR A 21 0.21 8.28 -36.28
N VAL A 22 1.23 8.99 -36.75
CA VAL A 22 2.61 8.60 -36.43
C VAL A 22 2.77 8.93 -34.95
N LYS A 23 2.24 8.03 -34.09
CA LYS A 23 2.70 7.94 -32.70
C LYS A 23 4.22 7.92 -32.80
N CYS A 24 4.85 9.02 -32.38
CA CYS A 24 6.28 9.02 -32.12
C CYS A 24 6.55 7.76 -31.32
N LYS A 25 7.39 6.86 -31.86
CA LYS A 25 7.65 5.58 -31.22
C LYS A 25 8.21 5.93 -29.86
N ARG A 26 7.37 5.85 -28.83
CA ARG A 26 7.82 6.05 -27.44
C ARG A 26 9.00 5.11 -27.26
N GLY A 27 10.00 5.54 -26.53
CA GLY A 27 11.11 4.68 -26.14
C GLY A 27 10.62 3.40 -25.45
N GLU A 28 11.53 2.56 -25.06
CA GLU A 28 11.25 1.35 -24.29
C GLU A 28 10.71 1.73 -22.90
N LEU A 29 9.52 1.22 -22.51
CA LEU A 29 9.04 1.32 -21.13
C LEU A 29 9.96 0.48 -20.24
N ILE A 30 10.56 1.12 -19.23
CA ILE A 30 11.48 0.44 -18.32
C ILE A 30 11.02 0.37 -16.88
N PHE A 31 10.07 1.24 -16.46
CA PHE A 31 9.55 1.25 -15.10
C PHE A 31 8.14 1.82 -15.04
N VAL A 32 7.34 1.27 -14.12
CA VAL A 32 6.00 1.76 -13.77
C VAL A 32 5.88 1.88 -12.25
N TYR A 33 5.33 3.00 -11.78
CA TYR A 33 4.96 3.16 -10.39
C TYR A 33 3.49 3.54 -10.29
N GLU A 34 2.75 2.76 -9.52
CA GLU A 34 1.32 2.94 -9.28
C GLU A 34 1.06 3.25 -7.81
N HIS A 35 0.26 4.30 -7.56
CA HIS A 35 -0.41 4.49 -6.28
C HIS A 35 -1.91 4.42 -6.49
N VAL A 36 -2.60 3.61 -5.71
CA VAL A 36 -4.03 3.42 -5.85
C VAL A 36 -4.75 3.50 -4.50
N ARG A 37 -5.91 4.17 -4.47
CA ARG A 37 -6.83 4.14 -3.35
C ARG A 37 -7.53 2.79 -3.30
N HIS A 38 -7.80 2.25 -2.09
CA HIS A 38 -8.65 1.06 -1.95
C HIS A 38 -10.01 1.23 -2.65
N GLY A 39 -10.66 0.15 -3.01
CA GLY A 39 -11.98 0.13 -3.64
C GLY A 39 -13.12 0.52 -2.68
N ALA A 40 -14.35 0.54 -3.20
CA ALA A 40 -15.54 0.85 -2.43
C ALA A 40 -15.64 -0.03 -1.19
N ARG A 41 -16.10 0.59 -0.10
CA ARG A 41 -16.11 0.02 1.25
C ARG A 41 -17.35 0.41 2.03
N GLY A 42 -17.55 -0.19 3.19
CA GLY A 42 -18.47 0.33 4.18
C GLY A 42 -18.01 1.68 4.77
N PRO A 43 -18.93 2.45 5.35
CA PRO A 43 -18.61 3.70 6.06
C PRO A 43 -17.55 3.48 7.14
N SER A 44 -16.74 4.52 7.42
CA SER A 44 -15.70 4.45 8.45
C SER A 44 -16.25 4.59 9.87
N ALA A 45 -17.45 5.16 10.03
CA ALA A 45 -18.13 5.33 11.30
C ALA A 45 -19.33 4.39 11.39
N SER A 46 -19.57 3.84 12.58
CA SER A 46 -20.74 2.99 12.82
C SER A 46 -22.04 3.79 12.61
N TYR A 47 -23.03 3.12 12.08
CA TYR A 47 -24.37 3.66 11.84
C TYR A 47 -24.98 4.30 13.09
N ASP A 48 -24.90 3.60 14.22
CA ASP A 48 -25.45 4.03 15.51
C ASP A 48 -24.86 5.34 16.04
N SER A 49 -23.72 5.79 15.49
CA SER A 49 -23.08 7.04 15.89
C SER A 49 -23.62 8.28 15.17
N ILE A 50 -24.47 8.11 14.15
CA ILE A 50 -24.91 9.16 13.24
C ILE A 50 -26.43 9.35 13.29
N PHE A 51 -27.17 8.25 13.28
CA PHE A 51 -28.62 8.24 13.17
C PHE A 51 -29.33 8.31 14.52
N ASN A 52 -30.55 8.84 14.52
CA ASN A 52 -31.42 8.85 15.71
C ASN A 52 -31.84 7.43 16.07
N ASP A 53 -32.10 7.20 17.37
CA ASP A 53 -32.63 5.93 17.84
C ASP A 53 -33.95 5.58 17.12
N GLY A 54 -34.08 4.34 16.66
CA GLY A 54 -35.31 3.86 16.00
C GLY A 54 -35.36 4.06 14.48
N VAL A 55 -34.32 4.58 13.85
CA VAL A 55 -34.22 4.70 12.38
C VAL A 55 -33.84 3.37 11.70
N ASP A 56 -33.91 2.28 12.41
CA ASP A 56 -33.57 0.92 11.97
C ASP A 56 -34.31 0.43 10.72
N GLU A 57 -35.46 1.02 10.40
CA GLU A 57 -36.29 0.63 9.25
C GLU A 57 -35.70 1.00 7.90
N TYR A 58 -34.72 1.92 7.86
CA TYR A 58 -34.06 2.38 6.65
C TYR A 58 -32.72 1.66 6.40
N ASN A 59 -32.63 0.47 6.82
CA ASN A 59 -31.49 -0.42 6.95
C ASN A 59 -30.54 -0.47 5.76
N VAL A 60 -29.60 0.44 5.74
CA VAL A 60 -28.35 0.23 5.01
C VAL A 60 -27.32 -0.35 5.98
N ARG A 61 -27.46 -1.62 6.30
CA ARG A 61 -26.53 -2.26 7.23
C ARG A 61 -25.29 -2.72 6.53
N TRP A 62 -24.18 -2.40 7.17
CA TRP A 62 -22.88 -2.91 6.85
C TRP A 62 -22.47 -3.93 7.93
N ASN A 63 -21.99 -5.10 7.49
CA ASN A 63 -21.55 -6.12 8.44
C ASN A 63 -20.29 -5.69 9.21
N TYR A 64 -19.47 -4.85 8.58
CA TYR A 64 -18.22 -4.38 9.16
C TYR A 64 -17.92 -2.95 8.68
N ASP A 65 -17.60 -2.08 9.62
CA ASP A 65 -17.23 -0.69 9.33
C ASP A 65 -15.90 -0.61 8.60
N GLY A 66 -15.85 0.17 7.54
CA GLY A 66 -14.64 0.45 6.78
C GLY A 66 -14.04 -0.72 5.99
N GLU A 67 -14.70 -1.89 5.97
CA GLU A 67 -14.24 -3.06 5.21
C GLU A 67 -14.60 -2.98 3.73
N LEU A 68 -13.74 -3.56 2.89
CA LEU A 68 -13.90 -3.57 1.44
C LEU A 68 -15.17 -4.32 1.03
N SER A 69 -15.97 -3.71 0.17
CA SER A 69 -17.17 -4.32 -0.38
C SER A 69 -16.85 -5.25 -1.58
N ALA A 70 -17.86 -6.04 -2.01
CA ALA A 70 -17.76 -6.83 -3.23
C ALA A 70 -17.57 -5.93 -4.48
N ILE A 71 -18.19 -4.73 -4.46
CA ILE A 71 -18.01 -3.73 -5.53
C ILE A 71 -16.58 -3.22 -5.53
N GLY A 72 -16.03 -2.90 -4.36
CA GLY A 72 -14.63 -2.49 -4.24
C GLY A 72 -13.64 -3.54 -4.75
N LYS A 73 -13.89 -4.82 -4.47
CA LYS A 73 -13.10 -5.92 -5.05
C LYS A 73 -13.19 -5.94 -6.58
N LYS A 74 -14.40 -5.76 -7.12
CA LYS A 74 -14.62 -5.70 -8.58
C LYS A 74 -13.91 -4.49 -9.21
N GLN A 75 -13.93 -3.32 -8.57
CA GLN A 75 -13.22 -2.14 -9.07
C GLN A 75 -11.71 -2.44 -9.23
N HIS A 76 -11.08 -3.00 -8.21
CA HIS A 76 -9.66 -3.37 -8.29
C HIS A 76 -9.39 -4.52 -9.27
N TYR A 77 -10.30 -5.48 -9.38
CA TYR A 77 -10.17 -6.51 -10.41
C TYR A 77 -10.17 -5.90 -11.82
N LEU A 78 -11.03 -4.91 -12.08
CA LEU A 78 -11.03 -4.19 -13.36
C LEU A 78 -9.75 -3.38 -13.60
N LEU A 79 -9.19 -2.74 -12.55
CA LEU A 79 -7.86 -2.12 -12.64
C LEU A 79 -6.78 -3.15 -12.99
N GLY A 80 -6.84 -4.34 -12.40
CA GLY A 80 -5.93 -5.43 -12.74
C GLY A 80 -6.03 -5.88 -14.20
N ILE A 81 -7.25 -5.98 -14.75
CA ILE A 81 -7.45 -6.22 -16.21
C ILE A 81 -6.82 -5.08 -17.02
N ARG A 82 -7.06 -3.83 -16.61
CA ARG A 82 -6.46 -2.65 -17.26
C ARG A 82 -4.93 -2.73 -17.25
N ASN A 83 -4.32 -3.06 -16.10
CA ASN A 83 -2.88 -3.21 -15.95
C ASN A 83 -2.35 -4.38 -16.80
N LYS A 84 -3.05 -5.50 -16.83
CA LYS A 84 -2.74 -6.65 -17.71
C LYS A 84 -2.72 -6.24 -19.18
N VAL A 85 -3.73 -5.50 -19.64
CA VAL A 85 -3.81 -5.03 -21.04
C VAL A 85 -2.70 -4.03 -21.35
N LYS A 86 -2.44 -3.10 -20.45
CA LYS A 86 -1.46 -2.00 -20.69
C LYS A 86 -0.02 -2.47 -20.55
N TYR A 87 0.27 -3.33 -19.56
CA TYR A 87 1.63 -3.70 -19.18
C TYR A 87 1.98 -5.18 -19.43
N GLY A 88 1.07 -5.98 -19.99
CA GLY A 88 1.30 -7.40 -20.22
C GLY A 88 2.44 -7.74 -21.20
N ASN A 89 2.82 -6.79 -22.08
CA ASN A 89 4.02 -6.94 -22.93
C ASN A 89 5.31 -6.49 -22.22
N PHE A 90 5.20 -5.79 -21.12
CA PHE A 90 6.30 -5.28 -20.32
C PHE A 90 6.64 -6.19 -19.15
N LEU A 91 5.62 -6.79 -18.53
CA LEU A 91 5.72 -7.71 -17.41
C LEU A 91 5.52 -9.16 -17.89
N ASP A 92 6.19 -10.13 -17.27
CA ASP A 92 5.86 -11.54 -17.45
C ASP A 92 4.71 -11.94 -16.53
N LEU A 93 3.47 -11.79 -17.01
CA LEU A 93 2.27 -12.12 -16.25
C LEU A 93 1.89 -13.61 -16.27
N THR A 94 2.65 -14.45 -16.96
CA THR A 94 2.47 -15.91 -16.94
C THR A 94 3.07 -16.55 -15.70
N LYS A 95 3.98 -15.81 -15.03
CA LYS A 95 4.71 -16.26 -13.84
C LYS A 95 4.92 -15.11 -12.89
N TYR A 96 4.47 -15.28 -11.65
CA TYR A 96 4.74 -14.26 -10.61
C TYR A 96 6.22 -14.26 -10.21
N ASN A 97 6.86 -13.11 -10.41
CA ASN A 97 8.25 -12.88 -10.00
C ASN A 97 8.33 -11.70 -9.00
N PRO A 98 8.57 -11.96 -7.70
CA PRO A 98 8.64 -10.91 -6.68
C PRO A 98 9.84 -9.97 -6.83
N MET A 99 10.76 -10.25 -7.77
CA MET A 99 11.86 -9.35 -8.14
C MET A 99 11.45 -8.37 -9.24
N GLU A 100 10.44 -8.71 -10.03
CA GLU A 100 9.94 -7.89 -11.13
C GLU A 100 8.91 -6.88 -10.67
N ILE A 101 8.06 -7.28 -9.74
CA ILE A 101 6.99 -6.45 -9.20
C ILE A 101 7.08 -6.36 -7.67
N LEU A 102 7.13 -5.14 -7.16
CA LEU A 102 7.14 -4.87 -5.73
C LEU A 102 5.76 -4.32 -5.32
N ILE A 103 5.16 -4.93 -4.31
CA ILE A 103 3.78 -4.68 -3.93
C ILE A 103 3.71 -4.27 -2.47
N HIS A 104 3.06 -3.15 -2.20
CA HIS A 104 2.81 -2.67 -0.85
C HIS A 104 1.33 -2.34 -0.62
N ALA A 105 0.90 -2.44 0.62
CA ALA A 105 -0.39 -1.97 1.09
C ALA A 105 -0.25 -1.33 2.46
N THR A 106 -1.11 -0.37 2.80
CA THR A 106 -1.21 0.11 4.17
C THR A 106 -1.77 -1.00 5.07
N ASP A 107 -1.63 -0.86 6.39
CA ASP A 107 -2.00 -1.90 7.37
C ASP A 107 -3.51 -1.95 7.64
N TYR A 108 -4.30 -2.04 6.57
CA TYR A 108 -5.75 -2.16 6.61
C TYR A 108 -6.23 -3.30 5.70
N ASN A 109 -7.20 -4.08 6.17
CA ASN A 109 -7.75 -5.19 5.38
C ASN A 109 -8.22 -4.75 3.99
N ARG A 110 -8.91 -3.60 3.90
CA ARG A 110 -9.43 -3.10 2.64
C ARG A 110 -8.35 -2.83 1.59
N THR A 111 -7.17 -2.35 1.98
CA THR A 111 -6.07 -2.10 1.04
C THR A 111 -5.41 -3.39 0.60
N HIS A 112 -5.20 -4.34 1.52
CA HIS A 112 -4.70 -5.67 1.18
C HIS A 112 -5.65 -6.44 0.27
N GLN A 113 -6.96 -6.41 0.55
CA GLN A 113 -7.96 -7.07 -0.30
C GLN A 113 -8.07 -6.40 -1.68
N SER A 114 -7.96 -5.07 -1.74
CA SER A 114 -7.97 -4.29 -2.98
C SER A 114 -6.84 -4.70 -3.90
N ILE A 115 -5.59 -4.56 -3.43
CA ILE A 115 -4.42 -4.89 -4.26
C ILE A 115 -4.37 -6.38 -4.62
N ASN A 116 -4.82 -7.26 -3.73
CA ASN A 116 -4.91 -8.68 -4.04
C ASN A 116 -5.92 -8.95 -5.17
N SER A 117 -7.07 -8.26 -5.17
CA SER A 117 -8.06 -8.38 -6.25
C SER A 117 -7.51 -7.92 -7.60
N GLU A 118 -6.69 -6.89 -7.60
CA GLU A 118 -6.01 -6.38 -8.78
C GLU A 118 -4.97 -7.37 -9.32
N LEU A 119 -4.13 -7.90 -8.44
CA LEU A 119 -3.15 -8.92 -8.80
C LEU A 119 -3.78 -10.22 -9.29
N MET A 120 -4.93 -10.61 -8.74
CA MET A 120 -5.68 -11.78 -9.23
C MET A 120 -6.10 -11.63 -10.69
N ALA A 121 -6.44 -10.42 -11.12
CA ALA A 121 -6.77 -10.14 -12.51
C ALA A 121 -5.52 -10.06 -13.40
N MET A 122 -4.47 -9.39 -12.93
CA MET A 122 -3.21 -9.31 -13.68
C MET A 122 -2.63 -10.69 -13.96
N TYR A 123 -2.64 -11.57 -12.98
CA TYR A 123 -2.05 -12.90 -13.01
C TYR A 123 -3.10 -14.01 -13.21
N GLU A 124 -4.23 -13.71 -13.86
CA GLU A 124 -5.31 -14.67 -14.07
C GLU A 124 -4.86 -15.93 -14.80
N ASP A 125 -3.96 -15.78 -15.77
CA ASP A 125 -3.40 -16.87 -16.58
C ASP A 125 -2.13 -17.48 -15.98
N CYS A 126 -1.70 -17.01 -14.81
CA CYS A 126 -0.55 -17.56 -14.12
C CYS A 126 -0.91 -18.91 -13.51
N VAL A 127 -0.27 -19.95 -14.01
CA VAL A 127 -0.41 -21.31 -13.50
C VAL A 127 0.93 -21.75 -12.94
N GLU A 128 0.99 -21.96 -11.64
CA GLU A 128 2.16 -22.59 -11.04
C GLU A 128 2.29 -24.04 -11.54
N PRO A 129 3.50 -24.55 -11.75
CA PRO A 129 3.68 -25.93 -12.22
C PRO A 129 3.08 -26.93 -11.22
N GLU A 130 2.49 -27.99 -11.73
CA GLU A 130 2.04 -29.11 -10.89
C GLU A 130 3.23 -29.73 -10.18
N LEU A 131 3.00 -30.20 -8.97
CA LEU A 131 4.01 -30.95 -8.23
C LEU A 131 4.36 -32.25 -8.97
N ASN A 132 5.63 -32.51 -9.16
CA ASN A 132 6.07 -33.83 -9.62
C ASN A 132 5.90 -34.89 -8.50
N ASP A 133 6.04 -36.17 -8.86
CA ASP A 133 5.78 -37.27 -7.93
C ASP A 133 6.66 -37.24 -6.66
N ASP A 134 7.87 -36.74 -6.76
CA ASP A 134 8.75 -36.64 -5.63
C ASP A 134 8.40 -35.44 -4.74
N GLU A 135 8.10 -34.29 -5.34
CA GLU A 135 7.63 -33.12 -4.62
C GLU A 135 6.32 -33.41 -3.89
N PHE A 136 5.40 -34.12 -4.52
CA PHE A 136 4.14 -34.51 -3.90
C PHE A 136 4.36 -35.41 -2.67
N LYS A 137 5.31 -36.33 -2.71
CA LYS A 137 5.66 -37.20 -1.57
C LYS A 137 6.27 -36.42 -0.41
N TYR A 138 7.05 -35.37 -0.70
CA TYR A 138 7.82 -34.64 0.33
C TYR A 138 7.07 -33.46 0.93
N GLN A 139 5.96 -33.01 0.33
CA GLN A 139 5.14 -31.93 0.89
C GLN A 139 4.24 -32.35 2.06
N GLN A 140 4.43 -33.50 2.63
CA GLN A 140 3.64 -33.93 3.78
C GLN A 140 3.95 -33.08 5.00
N VAL A 141 2.89 -32.54 5.63
CA VAL A 141 2.98 -32.04 6.99
C VAL A 141 3.64 -33.10 7.85
N ASN A 142 4.56 -32.74 8.72
CA ASN A 142 5.24 -33.68 9.58
C ASN A 142 4.24 -34.29 10.58
N LEU A 143 3.51 -35.31 10.13
CA LEU A 143 2.50 -36.03 10.92
C LEU A 143 3.10 -36.77 12.11
N ARG A 144 4.45 -36.84 12.20
CA ARG A 144 5.17 -37.58 13.24
C ARG A 144 4.77 -37.15 14.66
N TYR A 145 4.52 -35.86 14.84
CA TYR A 145 4.20 -35.26 16.14
C TYR A 145 2.70 -35.04 16.36
N MET A 146 1.85 -35.43 15.42
CA MET A 146 0.43 -35.35 15.60
C MET A 146 -0.07 -36.46 16.52
N ASP A 147 -1.06 -36.11 17.33
CA ASP A 147 -1.84 -37.08 18.10
C ASP A 147 -2.52 -38.10 17.17
N ASP A 148 -2.58 -39.36 17.63
CA ASP A 148 -3.11 -40.47 16.84
C ASP A 148 -4.59 -40.32 16.56
N SER A 149 -5.38 -39.63 17.43
CA SER A 149 -6.79 -39.36 17.16
C SER A 149 -6.93 -38.35 16.01
N LEU A 150 -6.12 -37.27 16.02
CA LEU A 150 -6.11 -36.28 14.96
C LEU A 150 -5.63 -36.87 13.61
N LYS A 151 -4.64 -37.77 13.64
CA LYS A 151 -4.21 -38.50 12.42
C LYS A 151 -5.35 -39.32 11.83
N ARG A 152 -6.12 -40.03 12.67
CA ARG A 152 -7.30 -40.79 12.22
C ARG A 152 -8.36 -39.89 11.61
N ASP A 153 -8.64 -38.76 12.24
CA ASP A 153 -9.65 -37.80 11.79
C ASP A 153 -9.24 -37.13 10.47
N MET A 154 -7.93 -36.88 10.28
CA MET A 154 -7.39 -36.32 9.04
C MET A 154 -7.28 -37.34 7.91
N LYS A 155 -7.21 -38.63 8.19
CA LYS A 155 -6.97 -39.68 7.18
C LYS A 155 -7.92 -39.61 5.98
N PRO A 156 -9.25 -39.44 6.12
CA PRO A 156 -10.14 -39.33 4.97
C PRO A 156 -9.80 -38.15 4.05
N TYR A 157 -9.36 -37.04 4.64
CA TYR A 157 -8.95 -35.86 3.85
C TYR A 157 -7.62 -36.08 3.15
N LEU A 158 -6.66 -36.73 3.82
CA LEU A 158 -5.36 -37.06 3.23
C LEU A 158 -5.52 -38.10 2.10
N ASP A 159 -6.37 -39.10 2.28
CA ASP A 159 -6.64 -40.10 1.26
C ASP A 159 -7.40 -39.52 0.03
N ALA A 160 -8.15 -38.44 0.22
CA ALA A 160 -8.85 -37.72 -0.84
C ALA A 160 -7.97 -36.68 -1.57
N LEU A 161 -6.78 -36.33 -1.03
CA LEU A 161 -5.83 -35.46 -1.69
C LEU A 161 -5.28 -36.16 -2.93
N ASP A 162 -5.83 -35.80 -4.08
CA ASP A 162 -5.27 -36.19 -5.38
C ASP A 162 -4.10 -35.27 -5.74
N LYS A 163 -3.13 -35.77 -6.50
CA LYS A 163 -2.02 -35.00 -7.11
C LYS A 163 -2.50 -33.75 -7.86
N LYS A 164 -3.74 -33.76 -8.30
CA LYS A 164 -4.39 -32.63 -8.98
C LYS A 164 -4.92 -31.55 -8.06
N VAL A 165 -4.89 -31.71 -6.74
CA VAL A 165 -5.13 -30.60 -5.81
C VAL A 165 -3.91 -29.69 -5.88
N ASN A 166 -3.88 -28.91 -6.94
CA ASN A 166 -2.85 -27.93 -7.16
C ASN A 166 -3.07 -26.76 -6.19
N LEU A 167 -2.48 -26.87 -5.02
CA LEU A 167 -2.48 -25.80 -4.01
C LEU A 167 -1.75 -24.55 -4.51
N ASN A 168 -0.94 -24.70 -5.55
CA ASN A 168 -0.19 -23.65 -6.23
C ASN A 168 -0.88 -23.15 -7.51
N SER A 169 -2.17 -23.45 -7.70
CA SER A 169 -2.91 -23.04 -8.92
C SER A 169 -2.98 -21.51 -9.11
N ARG A 170 -2.68 -20.75 -8.06
CA ARG A 170 -2.56 -19.28 -8.11
C ARG A 170 -1.35 -18.82 -7.29
N PRO A 171 -0.60 -17.82 -7.75
CA PRO A 171 0.55 -17.33 -7.04
C PRO A 171 0.16 -16.74 -5.68
N VAL A 172 1.02 -16.93 -4.68
CA VAL A 172 0.92 -16.22 -3.41
C VAL A 172 1.70 -14.91 -3.54
N PHE A 173 0.96 -13.81 -3.59
CA PHE A 173 1.56 -12.49 -3.76
C PHE A 173 2.27 -12.02 -2.49
N ASN A 174 3.48 -11.51 -2.64
CA ASN A 174 4.23 -10.93 -1.53
C ASN A 174 3.84 -9.45 -1.33
N ILE A 175 2.72 -9.23 -0.66
CA ILE A 175 2.24 -7.89 -0.32
C ILE A 175 2.90 -7.45 0.99
N ARG A 176 3.65 -6.35 0.93
CA ARG A 176 4.37 -5.80 2.08
C ARG A 176 3.59 -4.65 2.70
N LYS A 177 3.85 -4.43 3.99
CA LYS A 177 3.31 -3.27 4.66
C LYS A 177 3.96 -2.00 4.10
N PHE A 178 3.15 -1.12 3.59
CA PHE A 178 3.55 0.22 3.22
C PHE A 178 3.73 1.05 4.49
N LYS A 179 4.94 1.48 4.76
CA LYS A 179 5.22 2.42 5.83
C LYS A 179 4.93 3.83 5.33
N ASP A 180 3.71 4.26 5.56
CA ASP A 180 3.35 5.64 5.31
C ASP A 180 4.03 6.55 6.34
N LYS A 181 5.20 7.07 5.97
CA LYS A 181 5.95 8.01 6.81
C LYS A 181 5.20 9.31 7.05
N ARG A 182 4.20 9.65 6.21
CA ARG A 182 3.35 10.83 6.33
C ARG A 182 2.45 10.76 7.55
N ILE A 183 1.80 9.61 7.80
CA ILE A 183 1.00 9.42 9.02
C ILE A 183 1.83 9.74 10.26
N PHE A 184 3.12 9.41 10.22
CA PHE A 184 4.02 9.69 11.33
C PHE A 184 4.35 11.19 11.50
N LEU A 185 4.46 11.96 10.40
CA LEU A 185 4.67 13.40 10.44
C LEU A 185 3.40 14.14 10.87
N VAL A 186 2.25 13.73 10.32
CA VAL A 186 0.94 14.31 10.63
C VAL A 186 0.56 14.11 12.10
N ASP A 187 0.73 12.91 12.64
CA ASP A 187 0.37 12.58 14.02
C ASP A 187 1.28 13.27 15.06
N ASN A 188 2.39 13.87 14.64
CA ASN A 188 3.37 14.48 15.53
C ASN A 188 3.66 15.96 15.22
N CYS A 189 2.90 16.58 14.32
CA CYS A 189 3.12 17.98 13.92
C CYS A 189 2.01 18.90 14.41
N ILE A 190 2.13 19.39 15.65
CA ILE A 190 1.13 20.27 16.30
C ILE A 190 0.86 21.54 15.48
N LYS A 191 1.86 22.12 14.84
CA LYS A 191 1.69 23.33 14.01
C LYS A 191 0.92 23.05 12.73
N LEU A 192 1.06 21.84 12.18
CA LEU A 192 0.28 21.44 11.01
C LEU A 192 -1.19 21.34 11.36
N ASP A 193 -1.54 20.78 12.53
CA ASP A 193 -2.91 20.74 13.01
C ASP A 193 -3.49 22.13 13.24
N GLN A 194 -2.75 23.01 13.89
CA GLN A 194 -3.16 24.40 14.10
C GLN A 194 -3.37 25.14 12.76
N TYR A 195 -2.49 24.96 11.81
CA TYR A 195 -2.58 25.55 10.49
C TYR A 195 -3.78 25.03 9.69
N ARG A 196 -4.06 23.75 9.83
CA ARG A 196 -5.26 23.11 9.26
C ARG A 196 -6.54 23.68 9.85
N ASP A 197 -6.63 23.73 11.18
CA ASP A 197 -7.79 24.25 11.89
C ASP A 197 -8.10 25.70 11.49
N GLU A 198 -7.08 26.53 11.32
CA GLU A 198 -7.23 27.91 10.88
C GLU A 198 -7.76 28.05 9.44
N LYS A 199 -7.28 27.20 8.52
CA LYS A 199 -7.71 27.23 7.11
C LYS A 199 -9.04 26.53 6.89
N VAL A 200 -9.22 25.35 7.50
CA VAL A 200 -10.44 24.57 7.42
C VAL A 200 -11.60 25.32 8.07
N GLY A 201 -11.39 25.97 9.22
CA GLY A 201 -12.45 26.67 9.91
C GLY A 201 -13.18 27.74 9.10
N LYS A 202 -12.47 28.44 8.20
CA LYS A 202 -13.10 29.44 7.30
C LYS A 202 -13.94 28.81 6.18
N LYS A 203 -13.51 27.68 5.65
CA LYS A 203 -14.22 26.97 4.58
C LYS A 203 -15.38 26.12 5.10
N VAL A 204 -15.19 25.49 6.26
CA VAL A 204 -16.21 24.67 6.92
C VAL A 204 -17.48 25.47 7.19
N LYS A 205 -17.34 26.73 7.60
CA LYS A 205 -18.53 27.59 7.81
C LYS A 205 -19.39 27.71 6.56
N ALA A 206 -18.78 27.89 5.40
CA ALA A 206 -19.53 28.00 4.14
C ALA A 206 -20.30 26.70 3.81
N PHE A 207 -19.71 25.55 4.12
CA PHE A 207 -20.40 24.26 3.98
C PHE A 207 -21.55 24.09 4.97
N TYR A 208 -21.42 24.55 6.21
CA TYR A 208 -22.52 24.53 7.18
C TYR A 208 -23.68 25.44 6.73
N ASP A 209 -23.36 26.64 6.29
CA ASP A 209 -24.36 27.59 5.77
C ASP A 209 -25.09 27.02 4.52
N GLU A 210 -24.37 26.30 3.65
CA GLU A 210 -24.96 25.58 2.50
C GLU A 210 -25.84 24.43 2.95
N PHE A 211 -25.38 23.60 3.89
CA PHE A 211 -26.11 22.46 4.42
C PHE A 211 -27.40 22.87 5.09
N ASP A 212 -27.34 23.89 5.94
CA ASP A 212 -28.54 24.44 6.63
C ASP A 212 -29.60 24.91 5.65
N LYS A 213 -29.19 25.60 4.60
CA LYS A 213 -30.09 26.12 3.61
C LYS A 213 -30.78 25.06 2.77
N ARG A 214 -30.06 23.98 2.45
CA ARG A 214 -30.49 23.00 1.43
C ARG A 214 -30.97 21.68 2.02
N PHE A 215 -30.34 21.18 3.09
CA PHE A 215 -30.50 19.81 3.52
C PHE A 215 -30.93 19.62 4.97
N ALA A 216 -30.60 20.55 5.87
CA ALA A 216 -30.81 20.38 7.31
C ALA A 216 -32.24 20.02 7.70
N LYS A 217 -33.25 20.63 7.05
CA LYS A 217 -34.68 20.34 7.32
C LYS A 217 -35.04 18.89 7.03
N GLY A 218 -34.51 18.30 5.96
CA GLY A 218 -34.77 16.92 5.61
C GLY A 218 -34.04 15.98 6.58
N PHE A 219 -32.76 16.27 6.84
CA PHE A 219 -31.93 15.43 7.73
C PHE A 219 -32.41 15.45 9.19
N SER A 220 -32.96 16.53 9.70
CA SER A 220 -33.44 16.63 11.08
C SER A 220 -34.53 15.59 11.44
N ASN A 221 -35.14 14.95 10.45
CA ASN A 221 -36.14 13.90 10.68
C ASN A 221 -35.49 12.57 11.15
N PHE A 222 -34.20 12.34 10.85
CA PHE A 222 -33.55 11.07 11.11
C PHE A 222 -32.08 11.18 11.57
N ILE A 223 -31.50 12.40 11.60
CA ILE A 223 -30.18 12.67 12.15
C ILE A 223 -30.28 13.77 13.21
N ASN A 224 -29.55 13.65 14.31
CA ASN A 224 -29.53 14.68 15.35
C ASN A 224 -28.97 16.00 14.80
N PRO A 225 -29.76 17.10 14.85
CA PRO A 225 -29.31 18.41 14.36
C PRO A 225 -28.03 18.94 15.00
N GLU A 226 -27.66 18.52 16.20
CA GLU A 226 -26.41 18.87 16.86
C GLU A 226 -25.17 18.42 16.04
N TYR A 227 -25.33 17.45 15.14
CA TYR A 227 -24.25 16.94 14.30
C TYR A 227 -23.97 17.82 13.08
N PHE A 228 -24.89 18.67 12.67
CA PHE A 228 -24.77 19.41 11.41
C PHE A 228 -23.66 20.46 11.41
N HIS A 229 -23.31 20.98 12.59
CA HIS A 229 -22.20 21.92 12.76
C HIS A 229 -21.00 21.29 13.48
N ASN A 230 -20.97 19.99 13.59
CA ASN A 230 -19.81 19.25 14.08
C ASN A 230 -19.04 18.65 12.90
N TYR A 231 -17.82 19.12 12.70
CA TYR A 231 -17.00 18.72 11.56
C TYR A 231 -16.83 17.20 11.39
N ASN A 232 -16.50 16.50 12.48
CA ASN A 232 -16.29 15.05 12.45
C ASN A 232 -17.59 14.29 12.18
N LYS A 233 -18.72 14.77 12.73
CA LYS A 233 -20.03 14.17 12.49
C LYS A 233 -20.50 14.41 11.05
N MET A 234 -20.33 15.62 10.52
CA MET A 234 -20.63 15.94 9.13
C MET A 234 -19.77 15.11 8.18
N LYS A 235 -18.48 14.92 8.48
CA LYS A 235 -17.62 14.01 7.74
C LYS A 235 -18.16 12.59 7.74
N SER A 236 -18.60 12.10 8.89
CA SER A 236 -19.16 10.74 9.00
C SER A 236 -20.47 10.62 8.22
N ILE A 237 -21.33 11.64 8.23
CA ILE A 237 -22.57 11.70 7.44
C ILE A 237 -22.25 11.63 5.96
N THR A 238 -21.35 12.48 5.47
CA THR A 238 -20.97 12.51 4.06
C THR A 238 -20.26 11.23 3.60
N ASP A 239 -19.35 10.67 4.40
CA ASP A 239 -18.71 9.38 4.13
C ASP A 239 -19.73 8.24 4.02
N HIS A 240 -20.72 8.23 4.92
CA HIS A 240 -21.76 7.21 4.91
C HIS A 240 -22.53 7.19 3.58
N TYR A 241 -23.03 8.34 3.14
CA TYR A 241 -23.83 8.40 1.92
C TYR A 241 -23.02 8.23 0.64
N ILE A 242 -21.75 8.63 0.61
CA ILE A 242 -20.82 8.31 -0.48
C ILE A 242 -20.62 6.79 -0.56
N CYS A 243 -20.36 6.14 0.58
CA CYS A 243 -20.21 4.69 0.62
C CYS A 243 -21.48 3.94 0.17
N ASP A 244 -22.64 4.39 0.63
CA ASP A 244 -23.92 3.78 0.27
C ASP A 244 -24.22 3.94 -1.21
N TYR A 245 -23.99 5.12 -1.77
CA TYR A 245 -24.18 5.39 -3.18
C TYR A 245 -23.29 4.48 -4.05
N ASP A 246 -22.00 4.45 -3.77
CA ASP A 246 -21.05 3.67 -4.55
C ASP A 246 -21.25 2.15 -4.41
N ASN A 247 -21.96 1.72 -3.36
CA ASN A 247 -22.34 0.33 -3.17
C ASN A 247 -23.80 0.01 -3.56
N HIS A 248 -24.46 0.92 -4.27
CA HIS A 248 -25.84 0.78 -4.76
C HIS A 248 -26.84 0.41 -3.65
N LYS A 249 -26.66 1.00 -2.46
CA LYS A 249 -27.60 0.86 -1.35
C LYS A 249 -28.85 1.71 -1.59
N ASP A 250 -29.92 1.36 -0.89
CA ASP A 250 -31.14 2.14 -0.94
C ASP A 250 -30.96 3.49 -0.24
N LEU A 251 -31.11 4.57 -1.00
CA LEU A 251 -31.02 5.96 -0.56
C LEU A 251 -32.38 6.68 -0.59
N SER A 252 -33.48 5.93 -0.70
CA SER A 252 -34.84 6.48 -0.77
C SER A 252 -35.22 7.35 0.44
N ILE A 253 -34.59 7.13 1.60
CA ILE A 253 -34.76 7.97 2.78
C ILE A 253 -34.47 9.45 2.49
N LEU A 254 -33.48 9.76 1.65
CA LEU A 254 -33.16 11.15 1.31
C LEU A 254 -34.32 11.79 0.53
N THR A 255 -34.77 11.13 -0.53
CA THR A 255 -35.86 11.66 -1.38
C THR A 255 -37.20 11.71 -0.64
N GLN A 256 -37.52 10.76 0.22
CA GLN A 256 -38.70 10.75 1.09
C GLN A 256 -38.71 11.93 2.07
N ASN A 257 -37.53 12.43 2.45
CA ASN A 257 -37.38 13.59 3.31
C ASN A 257 -37.13 14.91 2.53
N GLY A 258 -37.36 14.89 1.21
CA GLY A 258 -37.26 16.08 0.36
C GLY A 258 -35.83 16.52 0.08
N ILE A 259 -34.87 15.62 0.20
CA ILE A 259 -33.47 15.85 -0.12
C ILE A 259 -33.21 15.35 -1.54
N ASP A 260 -32.71 16.22 -2.41
CA ASP A 260 -32.23 15.82 -3.72
C ASP A 260 -30.94 15.02 -3.60
N LEU A 261 -30.94 13.81 -4.15
CA LEU A 261 -29.85 12.87 -4.02
C LEU A 261 -28.57 13.35 -4.72
N GLU A 262 -28.69 13.83 -5.95
CA GLU A 262 -27.54 14.26 -6.75
C GLU A 262 -26.90 15.51 -6.14
N GLU A 263 -27.72 16.47 -5.74
CA GLU A 263 -27.27 17.70 -5.07
C GLU A 263 -26.57 17.39 -3.73
N PHE A 264 -27.11 16.43 -2.97
CA PHE A 264 -26.50 16.06 -1.69
C PHE A 264 -25.20 15.25 -1.89
N LEU A 265 -25.12 14.39 -2.90
CA LEU A 265 -23.89 13.68 -3.22
C LEU A 265 -22.79 14.63 -3.72
N ASP A 266 -23.14 15.61 -4.56
CA ASP A 266 -22.20 16.65 -4.95
C ASP A 266 -21.68 17.44 -3.74
N PHE A 267 -22.59 17.87 -2.86
CA PHE A 267 -22.20 18.49 -1.58
C PHE A 267 -21.28 17.58 -0.76
N SER A 268 -21.63 16.30 -0.63
CA SER A 268 -20.86 15.34 0.16
C SER A 268 -19.44 15.13 -0.39
N LYS A 269 -19.31 15.00 -1.70
CA LYS A 269 -17.99 14.87 -2.36
C LYS A 269 -17.17 16.15 -2.21
N ARG A 270 -17.76 17.33 -2.35
CA ARG A 270 -17.07 18.60 -2.13
C ARG A 270 -16.65 18.80 -0.67
N PHE A 271 -17.52 18.47 0.28
CA PHE A 271 -17.21 18.57 1.71
C PHE A 271 -16.11 17.57 2.09
N TYR A 272 -16.27 16.29 1.73
CA TYR A 272 -15.30 15.25 2.05
C TYR A 272 -13.98 15.46 1.32
N GLY A 273 -14.04 15.86 0.06
CA GLY A 273 -12.87 16.22 -0.74
C GLY A 273 -12.12 17.41 -0.16
N SER A 274 -12.83 18.45 0.29
CA SER A 274 -12.19 19.57 0.98
C SER A 274 -11.50 19.13 2.26
N PHE A 275 -12.05 18.15 2.98
CA PHE A 275 -11.39 17.53 4.13
C PHE A 275 -10.04 16.88 3.76
N ILE A 276 -9.99 16.11 2.68
CA ILE A 276 -8.79 15.43 2.24
C ILE A 276 -7.78 16.41 1.63
N PHE A 277 -8.24 17.28 0.74
CA PHE A 277 -7.34 18.17 0.00
C PHE A 277 -7.06 19.48 0.74
N ASP A 278 -7.97 19.96 1.57
CA ASP A 278 -7.75 21.17 2.36
C ASP A 278 -6.94 20.92 3.62
N TRP A 279 -6.85 19.71 4.07
CA TRP A 279 -5.89 19.29 5.10
C TRP A 279 -4.44 19.26 4.59
N PHE A 280 -4.25 19.02 3.29
CA PHE A 280 -2.95 18.90 2.64
C PHE A 280 -2.68 19.99 1.60
N ILE A 281 -3.25 21.14 1.76
CA ILE A 281 -3.85 22.06 0.81
C ILE A 281 -2.98 22.95 0.05
N ASP A 282 -1.95 23.41 0.61
CA ASP A 282 -1.11 24.32 -0.13
C ASP A 282 0.18 23.64 -0.56
N ASP A 283 0.81 24.28 -1.50
CA ASP A 283 2.09 23.87 -2.04
C ASP A 283 3.15 23.67 -0.96
N TYR A 284 2.93 24.30 0.21
CA TYR A 284 3.81 24.24 1.34
C TYR A 284 3.63 22.94 2.13
N THR A 285 2.41 22.59 2.49
CA THR A 285 2.12 21.38 3.27
C THR A 285 2.20 20.12 2.45
N SER A 286 1.85 20.17 1.14
CA SER A 286 1.99 19.00 0.27
C SER A 286 3.47 18.58 0.11
N GLY A 287 4.40 19.53 0.05
CA GLY A 287 5.82 19.23 0.06
C GLY A 287 6.26 18.54 1.36
N LEU A 288 5.80 19.03 2.52
CA LEU A 288 6.12 18.42 3.82
C LEU A 288 5.69 16.94 3.88
N GLU A 289 4.51 16.64 3.39
CA GLU A 289 3.94 15.30 3.51
C GLU A 289 4.45 14.32 2.46
N GLU A 290 4.64 14.79 1.22
CA GLU A 290 4.97 13.92 0.11
C GLU A 290 6.47 13.76 -0.15
N THR A 291 7.33 14.55 0.47
CA THR A 291 8.79 14.51 0.22
C THR A 291 9.34 13.08 0.29
N HIS A 292 9.07 12.33 1.33
CA HIS A 292 9.65 10.98 1.49
C HIS A 292 9.13 9.98 0.46
N LEU A 293 7.83 10.05 0.14
CA LEU A 293 7.23 9.16 -0.84
C LEU A 293 7.77 9.44 -2.24
N MET A 294 7.90 10.73 -2.58
CA MET A 294 8.45 11.14 -3.87
C MET A 294 9.96 10.87 -3.97
N GLN A 295 10.69 10.92 -2.87
CA GLN A 295 12.09 10.46 -2.82
C GLN A 295 12.20 8.95 -3.07
N ASP A 296 11.28 8.15 -2.53
CA ASP A 296 11.23 6.70 -2.80
C ASP A 296 10.94 6.44 -4.29
N LEU A 297 9.97 7.16 -4.90
CA LEU A 297 9.70 7.10 -6.35
C LEU A 297 10.96 7.40 -7.18
N LEU A 298 11.60 8.56 -6.93
CA LEU A 298 12.83 8.93 -7.64
C LEU A 298 13.95 7.90 -7.42
N GLY A 299 14.05 7.38 -6.20
CA GLY A 299 15.01 6.34 -5.87
C GLY A 299 14.79 5.03 -6.64
N TYR A 300 13.53 4.64 -6.90
CA TYR A 300 13.22 3.48 -7.76
C TYR A 300 13.58 3.78 -9.22
N MET A 301 13.23 4.97 -9.74
CA MET A 301 13.58 5.38 -11.09
C MET A 301 15.10 5.42 -11.31
N ASP A 302 15.86 6.05 -10.41
CA ASP A 302 17.33 6.11 -10.47
C ASP A 302 17.96 4.71 -10.50
N ARG A 303 17.47 3.81 -9.63
CA ARG A 303 17.97 2.43 -9.61
C ARG A 303 17.58 1.68 -10.88
N ARG A 304 16.38 1.90 -11.40
CA ARG A 304 15.95 1.25 -12.64
C ARG A 304 16.77 1.72 -13.83
N ILE A 305 17.06 3.01 -13.94
CA ILE A 305 17.97 3.59 -14.94
C ILE A 305 19.36 2.93 -14.84
N LYS A 306 19.89 2.85 -13.62
CA LYS A 306 21.25 2.32 -13.37
C LYS A 306 21.38 0.83 -13.70
N TYR A 307 20.37 0.02 -13.40
CA TYR A 307 20.46 -1.45 -13.49
C TYR A 307 19.77 -2.04 -14.73
N HIS A 308 19.05 -1.22 -15.50
CA HIS A 308 18.43 -1.69 -16.74
C HIS A 308 19.48 -2.32 -17.70
N PRO A 309 19.21 -3.46 -18.35
CA PRO A 309 17.94 -4.21 -18.35
C PRO A 309 17.79 -5.21 -17.18
N ASN A 310 18.75 -5.35 -16.28
CA ASN A 310 18.73 -6.33 -15.21
C ASN A 310 17.59 -6.05 -14.20
N ILE A 311 16.88 -7.10 -13.83
CA ILE A 311 15.85 -7.06 -12.80
C ILE A 311 16.46 -7.49 -11.48
N THR A 312 16.30 -6.68 -10.45
CA THR A 312 16.74 -6.98 -9.09
C THR A 312 15.67 -6.53 -8.10
N TYR A 313 15.71 -7.10 -6.89
CA TYR A 313 14.87 -6.67 -5.79
C TYR A 313 14.90 -5.13 -5.53
N TYR A 314 16.04 -4.49 -5.78
CA TYR A 314 16.21 -3.04 -5.60
C TYR A 314 15.82 -2.22 -6.84
N ALA A 315 15.64 -2.86 -7.99
CA ALA A 315 15.32 -2.24 -9.26
C ALA A 315 14.22 -3.06 -9.99
N PRO A 316 13.00 -3.14 -9.42
CA PRO A 316 11.90 -3.85 -10.05
C PRO A 316 11.47 -3.13 -11.33
N LYS A 317 10.69 -3.80 -12.17
CA LYS A 317 10.02 -3.16 -13.31
C LYS A 317 8.79 -2.36 -12.88
N MET A 318 8.06 -2.84 -11.87
CA MET A 318 6.86 -2.19 -11.39
C MET A 318 6.83 -2.13 -9.87
N VAL A 319 6.30 -1.02 -9.35
CA VAL A 319 5.93 -0.86 -7.93
C VAL A 319 4.45 -0.55 -7.87
N MET A 320 3.73 -1.23 -7.00
CA MET A 320 2.30 -1.01 -6.75
C MET A 320 2.07 -0.72 -5.27
N ASP A 321 1.51 0.43 -4.96
CA ASP A 321 1.21 0.87 -3.61
C ASP A 321 -0.28 1.09 -3.45
N CYS A 322 -0.95 0.30 -2.62
CA CYS A 322 -2.36 0.48 -2.31
C CYS A 322 -2.54 1.19 -0.97
N GLY A 323 -3.19 2.35 -1.03
CA GLY A 323 -3.43 3.21 0.12
C GLY A 323 -4.86 3.74 0.18
N HIS A 324 -4.97 5.02 0.49
CA HIS A 324 -6.20 5.72 0.79
C HIS A 324 -6.35 6.98 -0.08
N ASP A 325 -7.50 7.64 0.01
CA ASP A 325 -7.68 8.99 -0.51
C ASP A 325 -6.65 9.97 0.07
N THR A 326 -6.31 9.80 1.35
CA THR A 326 -5.20 10.52 2.03
C THR A 326 -3.81 10.15 1.51
N THR A 327 -3.69 9.21 0.58
CA THR A 327 -2.45 8.88 -0.14
C THR A 327 -2.47 9.52 -1.52
N VAL A 328 -3.47 9.18 -2.33
CA VAL A 328 -3.54 9.60 -3.75
C VAL A 328 -3.84 11.10 -3.87
N GLY A 329 -4.72 11.64 -3.01
CA GLY A 329 -5.07 13.05 -3.02
C GLY A 329 -3.86 13.98 -2.81
N PRO A 330 -3.09 13.81 -1.73
CA PRO A 330 -1.86 14.58 -1.51
C PRO A 330 -0.81 14.43 -2.61
N ILE A 331 -0.63 13.22 -3.18
CA ILE A 331 0.24 13.01 -4.35
C ILE A 331 -0.23 13.88 -5.52
N ALA A 332 -1.52 13.80 -5.87
CA ALA A 332 -2.09 14.59 -6.96
C ALA A 332 -1.91 16.10 -6.73
N ARG A 333 -2.06 16.56 -5.48
CA ARG A 333 -1.82 17.95 -5.09
C ARG A 333 -0.36 18.35 -5.21
N PHE A 334 0.56 17.51 -4.75
CA PHE A 334 2.01 17.74 -4.90
C PHE A 334 2.38 17.86 -6.38
N MET A 335 1.88 16.96 -7.22
CA MET A 335 2.14 16.97 -8.65
C MET A 335 1.57 18.22 -9.32
N ALA A 336 0.35 18.65 -8.91
CA ALA A 336 -0.22 19.89 -9.39
C ALA A 336 0.66 21.11 -9.06
N SER A 337 1.22 21.14 -7.84
CA SER A 337 2.14 22.20 -7.40
C SER A 337 3.47 22.19 -8.15
N ALA A 338 4.06 21.00 -8.37
CA ALA A 338 5.37 20.86 -9.00
C ALA A 338 5.33 21.08 -10.52
N PHE A 339 4.24 20.69 -11.18
CA PHE A 339 4.14 20.61 -12.63
C PHE A 339 3.05 21.49 -13.25
N ASN A 340 2.27 22.20 -12.43
CA ASN A 340 1.14 23.03 -12.85
C ASN A 340 0.10 22.23 -13.65
N VAL A 341 -0.19 21.00 -13.23
CA VAL A 341 -1.21 20.13 -13.79
C VAL A 341 -2.48 20.19 -12.95
N LYS A 342 -3.61 19.78 -13.55
CA LYS A 342 -4.87 19.71 -12.82
C LYS A 342 -4.89 18.53 -11.84
N TYR A 343 -5.78 18.61 -10.84
CA TYR A 343 -6.11 17.52 -9.94
C TYR A 343 -7.62 17.52 -9.66
N HIS A 344 -8.15 16.39 -9.21
CA HIS A 344 -9.55 16.26 -8.87
C HIS A 344 -9.81 16.71 -7.42
N TYR A 345 -10.97 17.30 -7.16
CA TYR A 345 -11.36 17.68 -5.80
C TYR A 345 -11.70 16.51 -4.91
N PHE A 346 -12.04 15.38 -5.50
CA PHE A 346 -12.41 14.18 -4.79
C PHE A 346 -11.72 12.99 -5.44
N CYS A 347 -11.08 12.17 -4.62
CA CYS A 347 -10.47 10.93 -5.04
C CYS A 347 -11.53 9.84 -4.91
N GLU A 348 -12.09 9.40 -6.01
CA GLU A 348 -13.08 8.32 -6.06
C GLU A 348 -12.47 7.01 -5.54
N PHE A 349 -13.31 6.02 -5.19
CA PHE A 349 -12.78 4.70 -4.85
C PHE A 349 -12.02 4.11 -6.03
N ALA A 350 -10.88 3.46 -5.73
CA ALA A 350 -9.95 2.94 -6.71
C ALA A 350 -9.30 4.00 -7.62
N CYS A 351 -9.40 5.31 -7.27
CA CYS A 351 -8.63 6.33 -7.99
C CYS A 351 -7.13 6.06 -7.87
N ASN A 352 -6.40 6.40 -8.92
CA ASN A 352 -5.01 6.00 -9.07
C ASN A 352 -4.14 7.08 -9.70
N VAL A 353 -2.85 6.98 -9.45
CA VAL A 353 -1.82 7.73 -10.16
C VAL A 353 -0.79 6.76 -10.71
N PHE A 354 -0.29 7.05 -11.92
CA PHE A 354 0.77 6.27 -12.56
C PHE A 354 1.90 7.17 -13.00
N TYR A 355 3.11 6.65 -12.84
CA TYR A 355 4.33 7.18 -13.39
C TYR A 355 4.95 6.11 -14.28
N GLU A 356 5.18 6.43 -15.55
CA GLU A 356 5.81 5.55 -16.51
C GLU A 356 7.16 6.14 -16.92
N LEU A 357 8.24 5.38 -16.78
CA LEU A 357 9.59 5.79 -17.18
C LEU A 357 9.98 5.07 -18.47
N TYR A 358 10.32 5.83 -19.47
CA TYR A 358 10.72 5.36 -20.77
C TYR A 358 12.21 5.65 -21.04
N LYS A 359 12.85 4.77 -21.81
CA LYS A 359 14.22 4.92 -22.29
C LYS A 359 14.22 5.07 -23.83
N ASP A 360 14.85 6.11 -24.33
CA ASP A 360 15.08 6.33 -25.76
C ASP A 360 16.56 6.68 -26.01
N GLY A 361 17.32 5.71 -26.50
CA GLY A 361 18.77 5.80 -26.54
C GLY A 361 19.38 5.97 -25.17
N ASP A 362 20.06 7.08 -24.94
CA ASP A 362 20.66 7.45 -23.65
C ASP A 362 19.77 8.39 -22.82
N ASN A 363 18.61 8.76 -23.33
CA ASN A 363 17.69 9.67 -22.67
C ASN A 363 16.55 8.92 -21.97
N TYR A 364 15.99 9.54 -20.95
CA TYR A 364 14.90 8.99 -20.14
C TYR A 364 13.77 10.02 -20.05
N TYR A 365 12.53 9.54 -20.10
CA TYR A 365 11.33 10.37 -20.13
C TYR A 365 10.28 9.82 -19.18
N VAL A 366 9.48 10.71 -18.59
CA VAL A 366 8.41 10.36 -17.64
C VAL A 366 7.06 10.81 -18.19
N ASP A 367 6.10 9.90 -18.13
CA ASP A 367 4.67 10.18 -18.30
C ASP A 367 3.98 10.10 -16.95
N TYR A 368 3.02 10.97 -16.71
CA TYR A 368 2.22 11.00 -15.48
C TYR A 368 0.73 10.97 -15.78
N TYR A 369 0.02 10.09 -15.08
CA TYR A 369 -1.41 9.90 -15.20
C TYR A 369 -2.11 10.06 -13.83
N LEU A 370 -3.32 10.63 -13.86
CA LEU A 370 -4.27 10.65 -12.75
C LEU A 370 -5.59 10.10 -13.25
N ASP A 371 -6.11 9.02 -12.63
CA ASP A 371 -7.33 8.31 -13.05
C ASP A 371 -7.34 8.00 -14.57
N ASP A 372 -6.25 7.42 -15.07
CA ASP A 372 -5.99 7.12 -16.49
C ASP A 372 -5.93 8.35 -17.41
N GLU A 373 -6.14 9.56 -16.90
CA GLU A 373 -5.94 10.78 -17.67
C GLU A 373 -4.44 11.14 -17.74
N LEU A 374 -3.91 11.24 -18.96
CA LEU A 374 -2.53 11.66 -19.19
C LEU A 374 -2.41 13.18 -18.91
N LEU A 375 -1.69 13.55 -17.85
CA LEU A 375 -1.51 14.95 -17.46
C LEU A 375 -0.26 15.59 -18.05
N PHE A 376 0.78 14.83 -18.25
CA PHE A 376 1.92 15.18 -19.10
C PHE A 376 2.60 13.94 -19.67
N GLU A 377 3.24 14.10 -20.83
CA GLU A 377 3.99 13.04 -21.51
C GLU A 377 5.37 13.50 -21.92
N ASN A 378 6.28 12.54 -22.03
CA ASN A 378 7.63 12.76 -22.55
C ASN A 378 8.42 13.86 -21.82
N MET A 379 8.19 14.04 -20.52
CA MET A 379 8.99 14.97 -19.72
C MET A 379 10.37 14.36 -19.50
N GLU A 380 11.44 15.09 -19.83
CA GLU A 380 12.81 14.64 -19.61
C GLU A 380 13.03 14.35 -18.11
N TYR A 381 13.67 13.19 -17.80
CA TYR A 381 13.79 12.70 -16.43
C TYR A 381 14.49 13.65 -15.47
N ASN A 382 15.57 14.31 -15.91
CA ASN A 382 16.30 15.25 -15.05
C ASN A 382 15.47 16.52 -14.79
N GLU A 383 14.67 16.97 -15.77
CA GLU A 383 13.71 18.05 -15.55
C GLU A 383 12.64 17.64 -14.56
N PHE A 384 12.05 16.45 -14.74
CA PHE A 384 11.07 15.86 -13.80
C PHE A 384 11.64 15.82 -12.37
N LYS A 385 12.81 15.23 -12.21
CA LYS A 385 13.51 15.10 -10.93
C LYS A 385 13.78 16.46 -10.29
N SER A 386 14.31 17.42 -11.06
CA SER A 386 14.60 18.75 -10.55
C SER A 386 13.37 19.51 -10.07
N LYS A 387 12.24 19.40 -10.80
CA LYS A 387 10.96 20.01 -10.38
C LYS A 387 10.44 19.37 -9.10
N MET A 388 10.51 18.04 -8.99
CA MET A 388 10.13 17.32 -7.78
C MET A 388 10.98 17.76 -6.58
N GLU A 389 12.30 17.72 -6.71
CA GLU A 389 13.26 18.08 -5.66
C GLU A 389 13.13 19.54 -5.21
N SER A 390 12.69 20.45 -6.10
CA SER A 390 12.43 21.85 -5.76
C SER A 390 11.30 22.04 -4.73
N LYS A 391 10.46 21.03 -4.55
CA LYS A 391 9.33 21.01 -3.60
C LYS A 391 9.62 20.20 -2.34
N PHE A 392 10.75 19.54 -2.26
CA PHE A 392 11.10 18.72 -1.12
C PHE A 392 11.46 19.56 0.11
N TRP A 393 11.02 19.08 1.23
CA TRP A 393 11.42 19.59 2.54
C TRP A 393 12.57 18.76 3.09
N ASN A 394 13.59 19.41 3.64
CA ASN A 394 14.58 18.67 4.40
C ASN A 394 14.06 18.38 5.82
N ASP A 395 14.53 17.30 6.42
CA ASP A 395 14.07 16.83 7.73
C ASP A 395 14.25 17.89 8.84
N THR A 396 15.33 18.65 8.83
CA THR A 396 15.59 19.71 9.80
C THR A 396 14.52 20.80 9.72
N TYR A 397 14.13 21.20 8.54
CA TYR A 397 13.11 22.23 8.33
C TYR A 397 11.72 21.73 8.69
N ALA A 398 11.42 20.47 8.38
CA ALA A 398 10.19 19.81 8.78
C ALA A 398 10.08 19.71 10.32
N ASP A 399 11.15 19.33 11.00
CA ASP A 399 11.20 19.24 12.46
C ASP A 399 11.06 20.62 13.13
N GLN A 400 11.69 21.64 12.60
CA GLN A 400 11.52 23.03 13.07
C GLN A 400 10.10 23.53 12.88
N PHE A 401 9.48 23.26 11.73
CA PHE A 401 8.10 23.64 11.47
C PHE A 401 7.13 22.91 12.41
N CYS A 402 7.33 21.64 12.63
CA CYS A 402 6.45 20.84 13.48
C CYS A 402 6.63 21.11 14.98
N GLY A 403 7.58 21.99 15.37
CA GLY A 403 7.78 22.37 16.77
C GLY A 403 8.32 21.23 17.61
N LYS A 404 9.04 20.29 17.01
CA LYS A 404 9.85 19.34 17.77
C LYS A 404 10.98 20.15 18.38
N ASP A 405 10.82 20.50 19.67
CA ASP A 405 11.87 21.14 20.44
C ASP A 405 13.16 20.33 20.30
N GLU A 406 14.29 21.01 20.14
CA GLU A 406 15.60 20.35 20.16
C GLU A 406 15.72 19.42 21.38
N ASP A 407 15.14 19.78 22.52
CA ASP A 407 15.04 18.96 23.73
C ASP A 407 14.31 17.63 23.55
N THR A 408 13.23 17.58 22.75
CA THR A 408 12.48 16.35 22.49
C THR A 408 13.21 15.48 21.47
N TYR A 409 13.85 16.10 20.48
CA TYR A 409 14.69 15.40 19.50
C TYR A 409 15.93 14.80 20.19
N PHE A 410 16.63 15.56 21.03
CA PHE A 410 17.77 15.06 21.80
C PHE A 410 17.36 13.98 22.81
N LYS A 411 16.19 14.08 23.45
CA LYS A 411 15.67 13.02 24.33
C LYS A 411 15.33 11.74 23.58
N GLN A 412 14.74 11.82 22.38
CA GLN A 412 14.49 10.65 21.54
C GLN A 412 15.79 10.08 20.95
N LYS A 413 16.70 10.93 20.47
CA LYS A 413 18.00 10.52 19.97
C LYS A 413 18.83 9.85 21.06
N ASN A 414 18.87 10.44 22.25
CA ASN A 414 19.55 9.85 23.41
C ASN A 414 18.91 8.52 23.85
N ARG A 415 17.58 8.37 23.78
CA ARG A 415 16.91 7.08 23.99
C ARG A 415 17.30 6.05 22.95
N ILE A 416 17.33 6.41 21.67
CA ILE A 416 17.72 5.49 20.58
C ILE A 416 19.20 5.10 20.73
N GLU A 417 20.07 6.03 21.10
CA GLU A 417 21.48 5.75 21.38
C GLU A 417 21.65 4.90 22.65
N GLU A 418 20.84 5.15 23.69
CA GLU A 418 20.79 4.36 24.93
C GLU A 418 20.31 2.93 24.66
N TYR A 419 19.22 2.76 23.89
CA TYR A 419 18.77 1.41 23.44
C TYR A 419 19.79 0.73 22.53
N GLY A 420 20.43 1.48 21.64
CA GLY A 420 21.51 0.98 20.79
C GLY A 420 22.72 0.52 21.61
N THR A 421 23.11 1.29 22.64
CA THR A 421 24.23 0.96 23.55
C THR A 421 23.89 -0.24 24.44
N VAL A 422 22.66 -0.34 24.94
CA VAL A 422 22.17 -1.50 25.71
C VAL A 422 22.13 -2.75 24.83
N LEU A 423 21.63 -2.64 23.59
CA LEU A 423 21.59 -3.75 22.65
C LEU A 423 23.00 -4.23 22.27
N LEU A 424 23.91 -3.28 22.03
CA LEU A 424 25.33 -3.58 21.76
C LEU A 424 26.00 -4.23 22.98
N GLY A 425 25.76 -3.71 24.16
CA GLY A 425 26.26 -4.25 25.43
C GLY A 425 25.76 -5.69 25.67
N THR A 426 24.46 -5.94 25.49
CA THR A 426 23.90 -7.31 25.66
C THR A 426 24.42 -8.28 24.60
N THR A 427 24.66 -7.83 23.38
CA THR A 427 25.23 -8.64 22.31
C THR A 427 26.70 -8.99 22.62
N ILE A 428 27.50 -8.04 23.13
CA ILE A 428 28.89 -8.28 23.53
C ILE A 428 28.94 -9.25 24.70
N VAL A 429 28.08 -9.08 25.72
CA VAL A 429 28.05 -10.00 26.87
C VAL A 429 27.64 -11.40 26.46
N SER A 430 26.61 -11.55 25.62
CA SER A 430 26.16 -12.86 25.15
C SER A 430 27.19 -13.58 24.27
N THR A 431 27.90 -12.86 23.40
CA THR A 431 29.00 -13.41 22.60
C THR A 431 30.20 -13.79 23.46
N SER A 432 30.52 -13.00 24.48
CA SER A 432 31.59 -13.31 25.43
C SER A 432 31.27 -14.55 26.26
N LEU A 433 30.05 -14.70 26.76
CA LEU A 433 29.60 -15.89 27.47
C LEU A 433 29.61 -17.15 26.58
N PHE A 434 29.20 -17.00 25.32
CA PHE A 434 29.28 -18.09 24.35
C PHE A 434 30.72 -18.55 24.09
N LEU A 435 31.65 -17.60 23.92
CA LEU A 435 33.08 -17.91 23.76
C LEU A 435 33.69 -18.61 25.00
N ILE A 436 33.31 -18.16 26.21
CA ILE A 436 33.71 -18.80 27.45
C ILE A 436 33.19 -20.25 27.54
N PHE A 437 31.92 -20.43 27.15
CA PHE A 437 31.31 -21.76 27.13
C PHE A 437 32.03 -22.69 26.14
N VAL A 438 32.28 -22.24 24.91
CA VAL A 438 32.99 -23.01 23.89
C VAL A 438 34.44 -23.37 24.34
N THR A 439 35.16 -22.40 24.90
CA THR A 439 36.52 -22.64 25.38
C THR A 439 36.56 -23.59 26.57
N SER A 440 35.62 -23.46 27.51
CA SER A 440 35.50 -24.37 28.67
C SER A 440 35.17 -25.78 28.22
N THR A 441 34.22 -25.93 27.30
CA THR A 441 33.88 -27.24 26.73
C THR A 441 35.09 -27.90 26.04
N PHE A 442 35.88 -27.13 25.29
CA PHE A 442 37.07 -27.62 24.62
C PHE A 442 38.17 -28.03 25.60
N VAL A 443 38.33 -27.28 26.70
CA VAL A 443 39.29 -27.66 27.78
C VAL A 443 38.87 -28.95 28.48
N ILE A 444 37.55 -29.07 28.79
CA ILE A 444 36.99 -30.29 29.38
C ILE A 444 37.22 -31.49 28.44
N PHE A 445 36.90 -31.33 27.17
CA PHE A 445 37.11 -32.39 26.16
C PHE A 445 38.56 -32.80 26.04
N ARG A 446 39.53 -31.86 26.05
CA ARG A 446 40.96 -32.17 26.08
C ARG A 446 41.36 -32.90 27.35
N ARG A 447 40.82 -32.55 28.51
CA ARG A 447 41.10 -33.24 29.78
C ARG A 447 40.53 -34.66 29.78
N LEU A 448 39.33 -34.85 29.30
CA LEU A 448 38.71 -36.18 29.15
C LEU A 448 39.53 -37.07 28.21
N LYS A 449 39.95 -36.56 27.06
CA LYS A 449 40.79 -37.29 26.11
C LYS A 449 42.19 -37.66 26.68
N LYS A 450 42.71 -36.81 27.58
CA LYS A 450 43.97 -37.07 28.30
C LYS A 450 43.79 -38.09 29.42
N LEU A 451 42.65 -38.14 30.08
CA LEU A 451 42.25 -39.16 31.04
C LEU A 451 42.01 -40.49 30.35
N GLU A 452 41.27 -40.52 29.26
CA GLU A 452 41.07 -41.73 28.44
C GLU A 452 42.40 -42.35 27.98
N LYS A 453 43.38 -41.54 27.53
CA LYS A 453 44.72 -42.02 27.21
C LYS A 453 45.45 -42.56 28.42
N LYS A 454 45.29 -42.01 29.63
CA LYS A 454 45.89 -42.50 30.86
C LYS A 454 45.28 -43.83 31.32
N ILE A 455 43.96 -43.96 31.20
CA ILE A 455 43.23 -45.17 31.52
C ILE A 455 43.66 -46.30 30.57
N ASN A 456 43.66 -46.00 29.26
CA ASN A 456 44.11 -47.02 28.27
C ASN A 456 45.61 -47.43 28.36
N ALA A 457 46.40 -46.58 28.98
CA ALA A 457 47.85 -46.90 29.20
C ALA A 457 48.15 -47.64 30.51
N ASN A 458 47.17 -47.81 31.39
CA ASN A 458 47.37 -48.49 32.68
C ASN A 458 46.40 -49.66 32.85
N PRO A 459 46.80 -50.92 32.60
CA PRO A 459 45.94 -52.09 32.63
C PRO A 459 45.25 -52.36 33.98
N LEU A 460 45.80 -51.87 35.07
CA LEU A 460 45.25 -52.05 36.42
C LEU A 460 44.06 -51.10 36.67
N LEU A 461 44.07 -49.90 36.05
CA LEU A 461 42.94 -48.92 36.17
C LEU A 461 41.74 -49.35 35.33
N ASN A 462 41.91 -50.11 34.28
CA ASN A 462 40.81 -50.61 33.44
C ASN A 462 40.03 -51.74 34.18
N GLN A 463 40.66 -52.54 34.99
CA GLN A 463 40.02 -53.59 35.78
C GLN A 463 39.17 -53.04 36.95
N GLU A 464 39.59 -51.93 37.56
CA GLU A 464 38.79 -51.26 38.60
C GLU A 464 37.53 -50.57 38.08
N LEU A 465 37.51 -50.07 36.80
CA LEU A 465 36.37 -49.42 36.19
C LEU A 465 35.29 -50.38 35.61
N GLU A 466 35.70 -51.59 35.21
CA GLU A 466 34.78 -52.66 34.79
C GLU A 466 34.01 -53.31 35.98
N GLY A 467 34.45 -53.04 37.20
CA GLY A 467 33.82 -53.57 38.45
C GLY A 467 32.90 -52.54 39.14
N ALA A 468 32.83 -51.29 38.67
CA ALA A 468 31.99 -50.28 39.28
C ALA A 468 30.63 -50.22 38.56
N GLU A 469 29.62 -50.82 39.12
CA GLU A 469 28.23 -50.64 38.73
C GLU A 469 27.85 -49.15 38.88
N LEU A 470 27.52 -48.49 37.76
CA LEU A 470 26.93 -47.14 37.76
C LEU A 470 25.54 -47.18 38.42
N PRO A 471 25.27 -46.34 39.43
CA PRO A 471 23.93 -46.25 39.98
C PRO A 471 22.95 -45.75 38.90
N SER A 472 21.84 -46.47 38.72
CA SER A 472 20.72 -46.09 37.86
C SER A 472 20.20 -44.74 38.31
N LEU A 473 20.30 -43.74 37.42
CA LEU A 473 19.57 -42.47 37.52
C LEU A 473 18.09 -42.77 37.18
N GLU A 474 17.21 -42.86 38.19
CA GLU A 474 15.78 -42.66 38.05
C GLU A 474 15.43 -41.20 37.92
#